data_fe25803ff8b2bff6d3b2aeb4a9fd34d4
#
_entry.id   fe25803ff8b2bff6d3b2aeb4a9fd34d4
#
_cell.length_a   1.000
_cell.length_b   1.000
_cell.length_c   1.000
_cell.angle_alpha   90.00
_cell.angle_beta   90.00
_cell.angle_gamma   90.00
#
_symmetry.space_group_name_H-M   'P 1'
#
loop_
_entity.id
_entity.type
_entity.pdbx_description
1 polymer ?
#
loop_
_entity_poly.entity_id
_entity_poly.type
_entity_poly.pdbx_seq_one_letter_code
_entity_poly.pdbx_strand_id
1 'polypeptide(L)'
;SESLLTTGYSRYANLDMNGDGKQELLIICSDEESTARVDYYDWDDGALHAKSSLRLSASVAELSRLTAGTLTGGENALFVTGVTRDNLTVTDVLALKGGRLQNIALGADANQVPAEEIFLGLFPRDENSDGVTEAPKTRPLQRFDRESELQYYVVWEQYSIDGTVTDVQSCFHNVADGWSLALPDEWDKDHLTVERSAGSGETAVSFYRAGEGGLREKLLTVYTLTGEAREGLANIGSRFGLT
;
A
#
# COMPACT_ATOMS: atom_id res chain seq x y z
N SER A 1 -12.79 28.04 -27.94
CA SER A 1 -12.36 27.57 -26.61
C SER A 1 -10.95 28.07 -26.37
N GLU A 2 -10.75 28.87 -25.37
CA GLU A 2 -9.42 29.28 -24.95
C GLU A 2 -8.77 28.12 -24.16
N SER A 3 -7.49 27.87 -24.41
CA SER A 3 -6.71 26.91 -23.62
C SER A 3 -6.38 27.54 -22.28
N LEU A 4 -6.83 26.91 -21.18
CA LEU A 4 -6.60 27.41 -19.81
C LEU A 4 -5.18 27.09 -19.32
N LEU A 5 -4.62 25.97 -19.78
CA LEU A 5 -3.29 25.52 -19.44
C LEU A 5 -2.73 24.67 -20.58
N THR A 6 -1.44 24.88 -20.90
CA THR A 6 -0.70 24.00 -21.80
C THR A 6 0.58 23.57 -21.11
N THR A 7 0.67 22.30 -20.74
CA THR A 7 1.85 21.71 -20.08
C THR A 7 2.00 20.24 -20.49
N GLY A 8 3.23 19.74 -20.46
CA GLY A 8 3.49 18.30 -20.52
C GLY A 8 3.13 17.67 -19.19
N TYR A 9 2.50 16.49 -19.20
CA TYR A 9 2.16 15.76 -17.98
C TYR A 9 2.32 14.25 -18.17
N SER A 10 2.61 13.57 -17.09
CA SER A 10 2.62 12.10 -17.03
C SER A 10 1.29 11.56 -16.50
N ARG A 11 0.75 12.20 -15.47
CA ARG A 11 -0.53 11.88 -14.81
C ARG A 11 -1.20 13.17 -14.33
N TYR A 12 -2.50 13.09 -14.07
CA TYR A 12 -3.22 14.16 -13.37
C TYR A 12 -4.31 13.58 -12.46
N ALA A 13 -4.71 14.36 -11.48
CA ALA A 13 -5.85 14.07 -10.62
C ALA A 13 -6.68 15.33 -10.41
N ASN A 14 -7.99 15.16 -10.31
CA ASN A 14 -8.93 16.18 -9.87
C ASN A 14 -9.54 15.71 -8.56
N LEU A 15 -9.37 16.46 -7.50
CA LEU A 15 -10.00 16.19 -6.21
C LEU A 15 -10.09 17.48 -5.40
N ASP A 16 -11.05 17.52 -4.49
CA ASP A 16 -11.20 18.62 -3.53
C ASP A 16 -10.14 18.46 -2.44
N MET A 17 -8.99 19.09 -2.63
CA MET A 17 -7.85 18.98 -1.71
C MET A 17 -8.03 19.86 -0.46
N ASN A 18 -8.77 20.97 -0.58
CA ASN A 18 -8.90 21.97 0.47
C ASN A 18 -10.21 21.84 1.27
N GLY A 19 -11.14 20.96 0.83
CA GLY A 19 -12.41 20.70 1.49
C GLY A 19 -13.47 21.79 1.25
N ASP A 20 -13.34 22.61 0.20
CA ASP A 20 -14.29 23.70 -0.10
C ASP A 20 -15.46 23.25 -1.02
N GLY A 21 -15.48 21.98 -1.44
CA GLY A 21 -16.49 21.41 -2.32
C GLY A 21 -16.21 21.60 -3.80
N LYS A 22 -15.11 22.24 -4.19
CA LYS A 22 -14.64 22.36 -5.57
C LYS A 22 -13.47 21.40 -5.79
N GLN A 23 -13.24 21.07 -7.06
CA GLN A 23 -12.12 20.19 -7.40
C GLN A 23 -10.94 21.03 -7.89
N GLU A 24 -9.81 20.82 -7.28
CA GLU A 24 -8.51 21.33 -7.73
C GLU A 24 -7.85 20.34 -8.70
N LEU A 25 -6.89 20.86 -9.45
CA LEU A 25 -6.11 20.08 -10.43
C LEU A 25 -4.69 19.87 -9.94
N LEU A 26 -4.30 18.61 -9.83
CA LEU A 26 -2.92 18.21 -9.58
C LEU A 26 -2.35 17.62 -10.86
N ILE A 27 -1.24 18.16 -11.34
CA ILE A 27 -0.55 17.70 -12.54
C ILE A 27 0.80 17.14 -12.14
N ILE A 28 1.07 15.90 -12.52
CA ILE A 28 2.35 15.24 -12.28
C ILE A 28 3.16 15.28 -13.57
N CYS A 29 4.29 15.95 -13.51
CA CYS A 29 5.25 16.05 -14.59
C CYS A 29 6.51 15.27 -14.19
N SER A 30 7.05 14.50 -15.12
CA SER A 30 8.39 13.90 -14.97
C SER A 30 9.35 14.73 -15.81
N ASP A 31 10.48 15.11 -15.24
CA ASP A 31 11.58 15.72 -15.97
C ASP A 31 12.50 14.65 -16.60
N GLU A 32 13.47 15.08 -17.39
CA GLU A 32 14.43 14.19 -18.06
C GLU A 32 15.33 13.44 -17.05
N GLU A 33 15.46 13.95 -15.82
CA GLU A 33 16.23 13.35 -14.74
C GLU A 33 15.42 12.31 -13.93
N SER A 34 14.20 12.00 -14.36
CA SER A 34 13.28 11.04 -13.72
C SER A 34 12.78 11.47 -12.34
N THR A 35 12.90 12.75 -11.98
CA THR A 35 12.31 13.26 -10.74
C THR A 35 10.91 13.79 -11.04
N ALA A 36 9.90 13.10 -10.55
CA ALA A 36 8.53 13.56 -10.72
C ALA A 36 8.23 14.75 -9.80
N ARG A 37 7.45 15.69 -10.32
CA ARG A 37 6.98 16.90 -9.63
C ARG A 37 5.47 16.96 -9.73
N VAL A 38 4.81 17.38 -8.68
CA VAL A 38 3.38 17.66 -8.65
C VAL A 38 3.18 19.17 -8.62
N ASP A 39 2.45 19.70 -9.58
CA ASP A 39 1.98 21.09 -9.62
C ASP A 39 0.51 21.11 -9.22
N TYR A 40 0.19 21.90 -8.19
CA TYR A 40 -1.15 22.09 -7.63
C TYR A 40 -1.75 23.39 -8.14
N TYR A 41 -2.94 23.29 -8.71
CA TYR A 41 -3.72 24.39 -9.25
C TYR A 41 -5.09 24.44 -8.61
N ASP A 42 -5.50 25.64 -8.28
CA ASP A 42 -6.84 25.98 -7.79
C ASP A 42 -7.61 26.76 -8.86
N TRP A 43 -8.94 26.60 -8.85
CA TRP A 43 -9.83 27.29 -9.75
C TRP A 43 -10.49 28.46 -9.04
N ASP A 44 -10.11 29.67 -9.42
CA ASP A 44 -10.62 30.92 -8.84
C ASP A 44 -10.89 31.95 -9.94
N ASP A 45 -11.97 32.75 -9.79
CA ASP A 45 -12.38 33.81 -10.71
C ASP A 45 -12.46 33.40 -12.19
N GLY A 46 -12.82 32.13 -12.46
CA GLY A 46 -12.93 31.59 -13.81
C GLY A 46 -11.59 31.28 -14.47
N ALA A 47 -10.51 31.23 -13.72
CA ALA A 47 -9.17 30.90 -14.17
C ALA A 47 -8.51 29.85 -13.29
N LEU A 48 -7.52 29.15 -13.86
CA LEU A 48 -6.71 28.17 -13.16
C LEU A 48 -5.42 28.85 -12.64
N HIS A 49 -5.21 28.80 -11.34
CA HIS A 49 -4.09 29.46 -10.67
C HIS A 49 -3.13 28.44 -10.06
N ALA A 50 -1.86 28.50 -10.44
CA ALA A 50 -0.81 27.71 -9.80
C ALA A 50 -0.62 28.18 -8.35
N LYS A 51 -0.77 27.28 -7.38
CA LYS A 51 -0.67 27.56 -5.94
C LYS A 51 0.63 27.05 -5.33
N SER A 52 1.05 25.85 -5.66
CA SER A 52 2.29 25.27 -5.15
C SER A 52 2.82 24.16 -6.07
N SER A 53 4.08 23.84 -5.89
CA SER A 53 4.75 22.74 -6.58
C SER A 53 5.58 21.96 -5.57
N LEU A 54 5.61 20.64 -5.72
CA LEU A 54 6.31 19.72 -4.83
C LEU A 54 7.03 18.65 -5.65
N ARG A 55 8.28 18.34 -5.31
CA ARG A 55 8.97 17.16 -5.84
C ARG A 55 8.51 15.90 -5.10
N LEU A 56 8.24 14.85 -5.84
CA LEU A 56 7.99 13.51 -5.29
C LEU A 56 9.30 12.85 -4.88
N SER A 57 9.21 11.72 -4.21
CA SER A 57 10.38 10.92 -3.83
C SER A 57 11.24 10.60 -5.06
N ALA A 58 12.53 10.89 -4.95
CA ALA A 58 13.47 10.87 -6.09
C ALA A 58 13.78 9.46 -6.63
N SER A 59 13.39 8.41 -5.89
CA SER A 59 13.61 7.01 -6.28
C SER A 59 12.61 6.47 -7.30
N VAL A 60 11.51 7.18 -7.55
CA VAL A 60 10.44 6.72 -8.44
C VAL A 60 10.89 6.79 -9.90
N ALA A 61 10.94 5.64 -10.56
CA ALA A 61 11.24 5.51 -11.99
C ALA A 61 9.98 5.56 -12.86
N GLU A 62 8.88 5.03 -12.36
CA GLU A 62 7.59 4.99 -13.06
C GLU A 62 6.44 5.22 -12.08
N LEU A 63 5.48 6.04 -12.50
CA LEU A 63 4.23 6.24 -11.74
C LEU A 63 3.25 5.10 -12.01
N SER A 64 2.88 4.38 -10.96
CA SER A 64 1.98 3.24 -11.04
C SER A 64 0.52 3.67 -10.85
N ARG A 65 0.19 4.34 -9.74
CA ARG A 65 -1.20 4.67 -9.41
C ARG A 65 -1.33 5.98 -8.64
N LEU A 66 -2.45 6.67 -8.89
CA LEU A 66 -2.96 7.78 -8.08
C LEU A 66 -4.23 7.32 -7.37
N THR A 67 -4.31 7.54 -6.07
CA THR A 67 -5.49 7.22 -5.27
C THR A 67 -5.88 8.45 -4.48
N ALA A 68 -7.08 8.98 -4.71
CA ALA A 68 -7.67 9.97 -3.83
C ALA A 68 -8.12 9.29 -2.54
N GLY A 69 -7.91 9.93 -1.40
CA GLY A 69 -8.23 9.36 -0.11
C GLY A 69 -8.39 10.41 0.98
N THR A 70 -8.66 9.94 2.19
CA THR A 70 -8.90 10.75 3.38
C THR A 70 -7.91 10.38 4.47
N LEU A 71 -7.37 11.37 5.17
CA LEU A 71 -6.51 11.20 6.35
C LEU A 71 -7.32 11.01 7.63
N THR A 72 -6.65 10.65 8.73
CA THR A 72 -7.29 10.41 10.04
C THR A 72 -8.05 11.61 10.60
N GLY A 73 -7.67 12.84 10.23
CA GLY A 73 -8.37 14.07 10.63
C GLY A 73 -9.51 14.48 9.70
N GLY A 74 -9.77 13.71 8.63
CA GLY A 74 -10.79 14.00 7.62
C GLY A 74 -10.30 14.88 6.48
N GLU A 75 -9.01 15.24 6.46
CA GLU A 75 -8.42 16.00 5.35
C GLU A 75 -8.28 15.10 4.11
N ASN A 76 -8.49 15.70 2.94
CA ASN A 76 -8.30 15.02 1.68
C ASN A 76 -6.82 14.91 1.32
N ALA A 77 -6.44 13.79 0.70
CA ALA A 77 -5.08 13.51 0.29
C ALA A 77 -5.02 12.82 -1.07
N LEU A 78 -3.90 12.98 -1.76
CA LEU A 78 -3.54 12.21 -2.94
C LEU A 78 -2.37 11.28 -2.61
N PHE A 79 -2.61 9.99 -2.68
CA PHE A 79 -1.59 8.96 -2.58
C PHE A 79 -1.02 8.71 -3.97
N VAL A 80 0.28 8.90 -4.12
CA VAL A 80 1.00 8.74 -5.39
C VAL A 80 1.93 7.54 -5.27
N THR A 81 1.53 6.43 -5.86
CA THR A 81 2.33 5.20 -5.85
C THR A 81 3.16 5.11 -7.12
N GLY A 82 4.44 4.89 -6.95
CA GLY A 82 5.40 4.66 -8.01
C GLY A 82 6.27 3.43 -7.76
N VAL A 83 7.00 3.03 -8.79
CA VAL A 83 7.93 1.90 -8.76
C VAL A 83 9.33 2.42 -9.05
N THR A 84 10.31 1.94 -8.28
CA THR A 84 11.73 2.27 -8.47
C THR A 84 12.34 1.43 -9.58
N ARG A 85 13.58 1.75 -9.97
CA ARG A 85 14.33 0.92 -10.94
C ARG A 85 14.63 -0.49 -10.46
N ASP A 86 14.68 -0.67 -9.13
CA ASP A 86 14.88 -1.97 -8.50
C ASP A 86 13.56 -2.72 -8.23
N ASN A 87 12.47 -2.23 -8.84
CA ASN A 87 11.13 -2.81 -8.74
C ASN A 87 10.55 -2.77 -7.32
N LEU A 88 10.96 -1.80 -6.52
CA LEU A 88 10.41 -1.52 -5.20
C LEU A 88 9.27 -0.51 -5.31
N THR A 89 8.37 -0.50 -4.34
CA THR A 89 7.23 0.43 -4.32
C THR A 89 7.51 1.62 -3.40
N VAL A 90 7.11 2.81 -3.84
CA VAL A 90 7.13 4.04 -3.04
C VAL A 90 5.73 4.66 -3.12
N THR A 91 5.19 5.07 -1.99
CA THR A 91 3.92 5.81 -1.94
C THR A 91 4.13 7.14 -1.23
N ASP A 92 4.12 8.22 -2.00
CA ASP A 92 4.06 9.58 -1.48
C ASP A 92 2.62 9.90 -1.07
N VAL A 93 2.43 10.60 0.04
CA VAL A 93 1.11 11.02 0.53
C VAL A 93 1.06 12.54 0.55
N LEU A 94 0.28 13.11 -0.35
CA LEU A 94 0.20 14.54 -0.57
C LEU A 94 -1.05 15.12 0.05
N ALA A 95 -0.89 16.15 0.88
CA ALA A 95 -1.98 16.86 1.51
C ALA A 95 -1.70 18.36 1.59
N LEU A 96 -2.73 19.18 1.82
CA LEU A 96 -2.58 20.60 2.01
C LEU A 96 -2.38 20.93 3.50
N LYS A 97 -1.20 21.42 3.85
CA LYS A 97 -0.89 21.92 5.19
C LYS A 97 -0.64 23.42 5.13
N GLY A 98 -1.51 24.19 5.78
CA GLY A 98 -1.43 25.66 5.72
C GLY A 98 -1.59 26.22 4.30
N GLY A 99 -2.40 25.60 3.46
CA GLY A 99 -2.67 26.00 2.08
C GLY A 99 -1.54 25.69 1.09
N ARG A 100 -0.55 24.89 1.49
CA ARG A 100 0.55 24.41 0.63
C ARG A 100 0.56 22.91 0.53
N LEU A 101 0.81 22.39 -0.65
CA LEU A 101 0.97 20.97 -0.89
C LEU A 101 2.25 20.48 -0.20
N GLN A 102 2.15 19.43 0.59
CA GLN A 102 3.25 18.76 1.27
C GLN A 102 3.15 17.26 1.11
N ASN A 103 4.29 16.58 1.11
CA ASN A 103 4.37 15.13 1.22
C ASN A 103 4.47 14.78 2.71
N ILE A 104 3.40 14.28 3.29
CA ILE A 104 3.31 13.95 4.72
C ILE A 104 3.85 12.55 5.05
N ALA A 105 4.14 11.72 4.05
CA ALA A 105 4.81 10.44 4.25
C ALA A 105 6.32 10.58 4.53
N LEU A 106 6.88 11.79 4.31
CA LEU A 106 8.25 12.11 4.70
C LEU A 106 8.29 12.31 6.21
N GLY A 107 9.09 11.52 6.93
CA GLY A 107 9.40 11.79 8.33
C GLY A 107 10.12 13.14 8.49
N ALA A 108 10.19 13.67 9.71
CA ALA A 108 10.74 15.01 10.00
C ALA A 108 12.18 15.23 9.46
N ASP A 109 12.96 14.18 9.34
CA ASP A 109 14.36 14.18 8.87
C ASP A 109 14.57 13.47 7.53
N ALA A 110 13.49 13.05 6.84
CA ALA A 110 13.60 12.26 5.62
C ALA A 110 13.40 13.12 4.37
N ASN A 111 14.33 13.01 3.43
CA ASN A 111 14.20 13.60 2.09
C ASN A 111 13.48 12.65 1.10
N GLN A 112 13.18 11.43 1.52
CA GLN A 112 12.57 10.40 0.69
C GLN A 112 11.64 9.53 1.54
N VAL A 113 10.56 9.08 0.94
CA VAL A 113 9.72 8.00 1.52
C VAL A 113 10.49 6.68 1.34
N PRO A 114 10.60 5.85 2.39
CA PRO A 114 11.20 4.53 2.26
C PRO A 114 10.49 3.70 1.19
N ALA A 115 11.29 3.02 0.36
CA ALA A 115 10.76 2.07 -0.61
C ALA A 115 10.41 0.75 0.07
N GLU A 116 9.35 0.11 -0.40
CA GLU A 116 8.94 -1.21 0.08
C GLU A 116 9.81 -2.31 -0.52
N GLU A 117 10.13 -3.33 0.27
CA GLU A 117 11.04 -4.42 -0.13
C GLU A 117 10.48 -5.30 -1.25
N ILE A 118 9.16 -5.33 -1.42
CA ILE A 118 8.50 -6.15 -2.43
C ILE A 118 7.23 -5.47 -2.96
N PHE A 119 7.00 -5.57 -4.26
CA PHE A 119 5.77 -5.12 -4.90
C PHE A 119 4.74 -6.26 -4.94
N LEU A 120 3.67 -6.13 -4.14
CA LEU A 120 2.58 -7.11 -4.10
C LEU A 120 1.37 -6.69 -4.96
N GLY A 121 1.45 -5.59 -5.71
CA GLY A 121 0.31 -5.06 -6.46
C GLY A 121 -0.79 -4.47 -5.58
N LEU A 122 -0.47 -4.15 -4.33
CA LEU A 122 -1.38 -3.50 -3.39
C LEU A 122 -1.22 -1.98 -3.48
N PHE A 123 -2.36 -1.29 -3.33
CA PHE A 123 -2.41 0.16 -3.46
C PHE A 123 -3.21 0.74 -2.29
N PRO A 124 -3.00 2.03 -1.97
CA PRO A 124 -3.77 2.71 -0.94
C PRO A 124 -5.28 2.55 -1.14
N ARG A 125 -5.99 2.25 -0.06
CA ARG A 125 -7.44 2.10 0.00
C ARG A 125 -7.92 2.13 1.45
N ASP A 126 -9.20 2.29 1.67
CA ASP A 126 -9.84 2.06 2.96
C ASP A 126 -9.96 0.53 3.17
N GLU A 127 -9.00 -0.05 3.88
CA GLU A 127 -8.89 -1.51 4.08
C GLU A 127 -9.82 -2.01 5.18
N ASN A 128 -10.02 -1.20 6.23
CA ASN A 128 -10.78 -1.58 7.41
C ASN A 128 -12.22 -1.03 7.40
N SER A 129 -12.59 -0.26 6.36
CA SER A 129 -13.91 0.36 6.17
C SER A 129 -14.27 1.40 7.24
N ASP A 130 -13.29 2.16 7.73
CA ASP A 130 -13.49 3.26 8.67
C ASP A 130 -13.59 4.65 8.02
N GLY A 131 -13.46 4.72 6.69
CA GLY A 131 -13.53 5.94 5.90
C GLY A 131 -12.20 6.68 5.77
N VAL A 132 -11.13 6.17 6.36
CA VAL A 132 -9.76 6.66 6.20
C VAL A 132 -9.03 5.79 5.17
N THR A 133 -8.07 6.35 4.47
CA THR A 133 -7.31 5.61 3.46
C THR A 133 -5.97 5.18 4.04
N GLU A 134 -5.72 3.88 4.00
CA GLU A 134 -4.45 3.29 4.39
C GLU A 134 -3.52 3.10 3.20
N ALA A 135 -2.21 3.25 3.47
CA ALA A 135 -1.16 2.82 2.56
C ALA A 135 -0.58 1.48 3.02
N PRO A 136 -0.38 0.51 2.09
CA PRO A 136 0.21 -0.76 2.42
C PRO A 136 1.73 -0.62 2.59
N LYS A 137 2.28 -1.25 3.63
CA LYS A 137 3.70 -1.37 3.91
C LYS A 137 4.09 -2.82 4.10
N THR A 138 5.11 -3.30 3.40
CA THR A 138 5.59 -4.67 3.54
C THR A 138 6.56 -4.81 4.70
N ARG A 139 6.43 -5.90 5.44
CA ARG A 139 7.33 -6.28 6.53
C ARG A 139 7.74 -7.74 6.33
N PRO A 140 9.04 -8.07 6.47
CA PRO A 140 9.49 -9.45 6.35
C PRO A 140 9.03 -10.28 7.55
N LEU A 141 8.62 -11.51 7.28
CA LEU A 141 8.39 -12.53 8.30
C LEU A 141 9.71 -13.26 8.61
N GLN A 142 9.78 -13.88 9.78
CA GLN A 142 10.87 -14.79 10.07
C GLN A 142 10.85 -15.95 9.07
N ARG A 143 12.02 -16.36 8.52
CA ARG A 143 12.09 -17.52 7.64
C ARG A 143 11.67 -18.79 8.38
N PHE A 144 10.90 -19.63 7.70
CA PHE A 144 10.53 -20.94 8.26
C PHE A 144 11.78 -21.77 8.54
N ASP A 145 12.70 -21.85 7.57
CA ASP A 145 14.03 -22.42 7.72
C ASP A 145 15.02 -21.69 6.80
N ARG A 146 16.26 -22.17 6.74
CA ARG A 146 17.31 -21.51 5.95
C ARG A 146 17.11 -21.59 4.43
N GLU A 147 16.38 -22.59 3.97
CA GLU A 147 16.13 -22.86 2.55
C GLU A 147 14.81 -22.27 2.08
N SER A 148 13.92 -21.92 3.01
CA SER A 148 12.61 -21.33 2.71
C SER A 148 12.74 -19.93 2.12
N GLU A 149 11.85 -19.60 1.19
CA GLU A 149 11.70 -18.25 0.69
C GLU A 149 11.28 -17.30 1.82
N LEU A 150 11.82 -16.08 1.77
CA LEU A 150 11.38 -15.02 2.67
C LEU A 150 9.95 -14.64 2.31
N GLN A 151 9.06 -14.70 3.30
CA GLN A 151 7.67 -14.28 3.17
C GLN A 151 7.48 -12.91 3.82
N TYR A 152 6.44 -12.21 3.41
CA TYR A 152 6.13 -10.87 3.89
C TYR A 152 4.68 -10.82 4.35
N TYR A 153 4.42 -9.95 5.32
CA TYR A 153 3.07 -9.49 5.63
C TYR A 153 2.96 -8.01 5.31
N VAL A 154 1.75 -7.52 5.23
CA VAL A 154 1.44 -6.12 4.96
C VAL A 154 0.89 -5.49 6.22
N VAL A 155 1.42 -4.34 6.59
CA VAL A 155 0.84 -3.43 7.56
C VAL A 155 0.13 -2.32 6.79
N TRP A 156 -1.12 -2.05 7.14
CA TRP A 156 -1.89 -0.94 6.62
C TRP A 156 -1.75 0.24 7.55
N GLU A 157 -1.17 1.33 7.03
CA GLU A 157 -0.80 2.52 7.77
C GLU A 157 -1.73 3.68 7.43
N GLN A 158 -2.33 4.30 8.44
CA GLN A 158 -3.05 5.58 8.35
C GLN A 158 -2.11 6.74 8.60
N TYR A 159 -2.37 7.86 7.92
CA TYR A 159 -1.61 9.08 8.03
C TYR A 159 -2.48 10.20 8.59
N SER A 160 -1.88 11.06 9.43
CA SER A 160 -2.46 12.33 9.82
C SER A 160 -1.76 13.50 9.12
N ILE A 161 -2.39 14.65 9.09
CA ILE A 161 -1.86 15.86 8.42
C ILE A 161 -0.53 16.34 9.01
N ASP A 162 -0.20 15.99 10.24
CA ASP A 162 1.08 16.33 10.88
C ASP A 162 2.20 15.34 10.55
N GLY A 163 1.89 14.26 9.83
CA GLY A 163 2.83 13.22 9.44
C GLY A 163 2.92 12.07 10.44
N THR A 164 2.05 12.03 11.46
CA THR A 164 1.96 10.87 12.34
C THR A 164 1.40 9.67 11.58
N VAL A 165 2.02 8.51 11.77
CA VAL A 165 1.64 7.25 11.13
C VAL A 165 1.15 6.29 12.19
N THR A 166 0.04 5.59 11.90
CA THR A 166 -0.55 4.60 12.80
C THR A 166 -0.81 3.30 12.04
N ASP A 167 -0.29 2.19 12.55
CA ASP A 167 -0.59 0.86 12.06
C ASP A 167 -2.00 0.47 12.49
N VAL A 168 -2.87 0.12 11.56
CA VAL A 168 -4.28 -0.19 11.87
C VAL A 168 -4.64 -1.64 11.62
N GLN A 169 -3.98 -2.30 10.69
CA GLN A 169 -4.22 -3.71 10.38
C GLN A 169 -2.97 -4.37 9.82
N SER A 170 -2.76 -5.63 10.18
CA SER A 170 -1.75 -6.49 9.57
C SER A 170 -2.43 -7.60 8.78
N CYS A 171 -1.97 -7.86 7.56
CA CYS A 171 -2.53 -8.89 6.68
C CYS A 171 -1.43 -9.72 6.01
N PHE A 172 -1.68 -11.01 5.84
CA PHE A 172 -0.90 -11.83 4.92
C PHE A 172 -1.65 -11.93 3.58
N HIS A 173 -0.99 -11.55 2.48
CA HIS A 173 -1.57 -11.61 1.15
C HIS A 173 -0.96 -12.76 0.35
N ASN A 174 -1.77 -13.75 0.00
CA ASN A 174 -1.40 -14.80 -0.93
C ASN A 174 -1.83 -14.41 -2.35
N VAL A 175 -0.97 -13.63 -3.01
CA VAL A 175 -1.25 -13.12 -4.36
C VAL A 175 -1.43 -14.24 -5.38
N ALA A 176 -0.69 -15.36 -5.22
CA ALA A 176 -0.74 -16.49 -6.14
C ALA A 176 -2.11 -17.19 -6.16
N ASP A 177 -2.74 -17.31 -5.00
CA ASP A 177 -4.04 -17.97 -4.84
C ASP A 177 -5.20 -16.99 -4.66
N GLY A 178 -4.92 -15.67 -4.66
CA GLY A 178 -5.92 -14.59 -4.66
C GLY A 178 -6.71 -14.42 -3.35
N TRP A 179 -6.10 -14.72 -2.19
CA TRP A 179 -6.72 -14.49 -0.89
C TRP A 179 -5.83 -13.70 0.06
N SER A 180 -6.46 -13.10 1.06
CA SER A 180 -5.78 -12.42 2.16
C SER A 180 -6.33 -12.90 3.52
N LEU A 181 -5.46 -12.85 4.53
CA LEU A 181 -5.79 -13.19 5.91
C LEU A 181 -5.40 -12.00 6.80
N ALA A 182 -6.37 -11.41 7.47
CA ALA A 182 -6.10 -10.48 8.56
C ALA A 182 -5.38 -11.24 9.69
N LEU A 183 -4.18 -10.79 10.05
CA LEU A 183 -3.41 -11.42 11.11
C LEU A 183 -3.94 -10.96 12.47
N PRO A 184 -4.33 -11.88 13.35
CA PRO A 184 -4.77 -11.52 14.70
C PRO A 184 -3.72 -10.70 15.45
N ASP A 185 -4.18 -9.76 16.29
CA ASP A 185 -3.28 -8.91 17.06
C ASP A 185 -2.47 -9.73 18.10
N GLU A 186 -3.03 -10.83 18.58
CA GLU A 186 -2.39 -11.76 19.49
C GLU A 186 -1.25 -12.56 18.86
N TRP A 187 -1.15 -12.56 17.52
CA TRP A 187 -0.04 -13.21 16.84
C TRP A 187 1.19 -12.28 16.87
N ASP A 188 2.21 -12.73 17.56
CA ASP A 188 3.51 -12.05 17.58
C ASP A 188 4.16 -12.14 16.19
N LYS A 189 4.12 -11.02 15.43
CA LYS A 189 4.58 -10.97 14.06
C LYS A 189 6.10 -11.15 13.95
N ASP A 190 6.87 -10.79 15.00
CA ASP A 190 8.32 -10.98 15.03
C ASP A 190 8.73 -12.45 15.15
N HIS A 191 7.83 -13.29 15.67
CA HIS A 191 8.01 -14.74 15.79
C HIS A 191 7.09 -15.54 14.86
N LEU A 192 6.40 -14.87 13.92
CA LEU A 192 5.55 -15.54 12.94
C LEU A 192 6.39 -16.05 11.77
N THR A 193 6.19 -17.31 11.41
CA THR A 193 6.78 -17.93 10.23
C THR A 193 5.71 -18.55 9.36
N VAL A 194 5.97 -18.61 8.05
CA VAL A 194 5.04 -19.17 7.07
C VAL A 194 5.75 -20.23 6.24
N GLU A 195 5.12 -21.39 6.14
CA GLU A 195 5.51 -22.48 5.25
C GLU A 195 4.49 -22.62 4.13
N ARG A 196 4.98 -22.74 2.90
CA ARG A 196 4.14 -23.02 1.72
C ARG A 196 4.45 -24.41 1.19
N SER A 197 3.40 -25.17 0.88
CA SER A 197 3.51 -26.46 0.20
C SER A 197 2.51 -26.53 -0.94
N ALA A 198 2.89 -27.27 -1.98
CA ALA A 198 2.04 -27.50 -3.14
C ALA A 198 1.99 -28.99 -3.46
N GLY A 199 0.80 -29.48 -3.74
CA GLY A 199 0.53 -30.85 -4.15
C GLY A 199 -0.41 -30.90 -5.35
N SER A 200 -0.83 -32.08 -5.75
CA SER A 200 -1.77 -32.25 -6.86
C SER A 200 -3.16 -31.73 -6.49
N GLY A 201 -3.54 -30.60 -7.05
CA GLY A 201 -4.86 -29.95 -6.82
C GLY A 201 -4.99 -29.23 -5.47
N GLU A 202 -3.89 -29.02 -4.76
CA GLU A 202 -3.88 -28.38 -3.45
C GLU A 202 -2.64 -27.52 -3.26
N THR A 203 -2.81 -26.30 -2.77
CA THR A 203 -1.75 -25.51 -2.14
C THR A 203 -2.10 -25.28 -0.68
N ALA A 204 -1.11 -25.29 0.20
CA ALA A 204 -1.30 -25.02 1.62
C ALA A 204 -0.32 -23.95 2.09
N VAL A 205 -0.84 -22.99 2.87
CA VAL A 205 -0.06 -21.98 3.57
C VAL A 205 -0.29 -22.17 5.06
N SER A 206 0.77 -22.58 5.77
CA SER A 206 0.74 -22.86 7.20
C SER A 206 1.46 -21.78 7.98
N PHE A 207 0.80 -21.26 8.99
CA PHE A 207 1.32 -20.24 9.90
C PHE A 207 1.77 -20.88 11.19
N TYR A 208 2.97 -20.53 11.66
CA TYR A 208 3.55 -21.07 12.89
C TYR A 208 4.09 -19.94 13.76
N ARG A 209 3.96 -20.08 15.06
CA ARG A 209 4.71 -19.30 16.03
C ARG A 209 6.04 -19.99 16.31
N ALA A 210 7.15 -19.30 16.04
CA ALA A 210 8.48 -19.77 16.41
C ALA A 210 8.69 -19.59 17.92
N GLY A 211 9.16 -20.64 18.57
CA GLY A 211 9.50 -20.67 19.98
C GLY A 211 10.99 -20.87 20.20
N GLU A 212 11.40 -20.88 21.46
CA GLU A 212 12.78 -21.16 21.84
C GLU A 212 13.23 -22.56 21.41
N GLY A 213 14.52 -22.69 21.06
CA GLY A 213 15.10 -23.99 20.69
C GLY A 213 14.63 -24.55 19.34
N GLY A 214 14.02 -23.70 18.50
CA GLY A 214 13.55 -24.13 17.16
C GLY A 214 12.19 -24.85 17.16
N LEU A 215 11.50 -24.85 18.30
CA LEU A 215 10.13 -25.35 18.40
C LEU A 215 9.20 -24.45 17.59
N ARG A 216 8.19 -25.05 16.97
CA ARG A 216 7.18 -24.34 16.19
C ARG A 216 5.78 -24.81 16.58
N GLU A 217 4.93 -23.88 16.95
CA GLU A 217 3.52 -24.15 17.19
C GLU A 217 2.73 -23.76 15.95
N LYS A 218 2.01 -24.72 15.39
CA LYS A 218 1.13 -24.45 14.25
C LYS A 218 -0.11 -23.71 14.73
N LEU A 219 -0.34 -22.53 14.12
CA LEU A 219 -1.48 -21.66 14.44
C LEU A 219 -2.65 -21.92 13.50
N LEU A 220 -2.38 -21.96 12.18
CA LEU A 220 -3.39 -22.09 11.14
C LEU A 220 -2.79 -22.69 9.87
N THR A 221 -3.59 -23.39 9.09
CA THR A 221 -3.28 -23.71 7.70
C THR A 221 -4.47 -23.33 6.82
N VAL A 222 -4.20 -22.56 5.78
CA VAL A 222 -5.15 -22.23 4.71
C VAL A 222 -4.84 -23.11 3.51
N TYR A 223 -5.86 -23.80 3.00
CA TYR A 223 -5.77 -24.65 1.82
C TYR A 223 -6.50 -24.00 0.66
N THR A 224 -5.83 -23.89 -0.49
CA THR A 224 -6.47 -23.56 -1.76
C THR A 224 -6.61 -24.84 -2.56
N LEU A 225 -7.84 -25.24 -2.89
CA LEU A 225 -8.16 -26.49 -3.56
C LEU A 225 -8.63 -26.20 -4.98
N THR A 226 -8.05 -26.94 -5.94
CA THR A 226 -8.35 -26.77 -7.36
C THR A 226 -8.64 -28.12 -8.03
N GLY A 227 -9.29 -28.09 -9.21
CA GLY A 227 -9.56 -29.26 -10.02
C GLY A 227 -10.73 -30.11 -9.54
N GLU A 228 -10.91 -31.29 -10.15
CA GLU A 228 -12.05 -32.17 -9.91
C GLU A 228 -12.02 -32.86 -8.53
N ALA A 229 -10.85 -33.03 -7.94
CA ALA A 229 -10.69 -33.67 -6.63
C ALA A 229 -10.98 -32.75 -5.43
N ARG A 230 -11.30 -31.45 -5.65
CA ARG A 230 -11.45 -30.43 -4.62
C ARG A 230 -12.44 -30.80 -3.51
N GLU A 231 -13.56 -31.43 -3.85
CA GLU A 231 -14.58 -31.83 -2.87
C GLU A 231 -14.09 -32.95 -1.95
N GLY A 232 -13.34 -33.92 -2.51
CA GLY A 232 -12.72 -34.98 -1.72
C GLY A 232 -11.63 -34.44 -0.80
N LEU A 233 -10.80 -33.53 -1.31
CA LEU A 233 -9.73 -32.87 -0.55
C LEU A 233 -10.29 -31.96 0.58
N ALA A 234 -11.42 -31.29 0.35
CA ALA A 234 -12.06 -30.45 1.36
C ALA A 234 -12.55 -31.24 2.58
N ASN A 235 -12.90 -32.51 2.40
CA ASN A 235 -13.41 -33.39 3.45
C ASN A 235 -12.31 -34.13 4.22
N ILE A 236 -11.03 -33.87 3.98
CA ILE A 236 -9.92 -34.50 4.69
C ILE A 236 -9.71 -33.83 6.06
N GLY A 237 -9.78 -34.63 7.12
CA GLY A 237 -9.51 -34.19 8.48
C GLY A 237 -10.50 -33.16 9.02
N SER A 238 -10.00 -32.15 9.76
CA SER A 238 -10.78 -31.07 10.37
C SER A 238 -10.75 -29.77 9.56
N ARG A 239 -10.81 -29.86 8.22
CA ARG A 239 -10.85 -28.70 7.36
C ARG A 239 -12.24 -28.04 7.38
N PHE A 240 -12.28 -26.73 7.38
CA PHE A 240 -13.51 -25.94 7.32
C PHE A 240 -13.51 -25.12 6.03
N GLY A 241 -14.64 -25.11 5.31
CA GLY A 241 -14.81 -24.25 4.14
C GLY A 241 -14.92 -22.78 4.57
N LEU A 242 -14.18 -21.91 3.92
CA LEU A 242 -14.39 -20.47 3.95
C LEU A 242 -15.30 -20.13 2.77
N THR A 243 -16.40 -19.41 3.03
CA THR A 243 -17.37 -18.95 2.03
C THR A 243 -17.20 -17.46 1.76
#